data_849cc627515e77d9a3f8e81a5cbb4140
#
_entry.id   849cc627515e77d9a3f8e81a5cbb4140
#
_cell.length_a   1.000
_cell.length_b   1.000
_cell.length_c   1.000
_cell.angle_alpha   90.00
_cell.angle_beta   90.00
_cell.angle_gamma   90.00
#
_symmetry.space_group_name_H-M   'P 1'
#
loop_
_entity.id
_entity.type
_entity.pdbx_description
1 polymer ?
#
loop_
_entity_poly.entity_id
_entity_poly.type
_entity_poly.pdbx_seq_one_letter_code
_entity_poly.pdbx_strand_id
1 'polypeptide(L)'
;MKNTHELEDDLRERWLKSYPDDERKAFCFDGLCYNGEIYNDGKNAHQGNEEKLWNNTDRRILFLMKDTNNNSDSDYREWHWRNINHNFFNCIFKWLEGLSRISKDFIPTMENGDYAAVPNAVVTKYPLAIVNIKKISGTSFVSNKTLYEYANRDKAFLQEQICGILHPNIIVCGGGKGTVLNIAKNIIYEDESFREINYFCHYSRKLNILLIDSFHPSARINSYWKIEDMMLKVHEFILETDPPFMK
;
A
#
# COMPACT_ATOMS: atom_id res chain seq x y z
N MET A 1 8.19 -22.75 10.11
CA MET A 1 7.01 -21.88 9.82
C MET A 1 7.41 -21.10 8.56
N LYS A 2 6.54 -21.02 7.55
CA LYS A 2 6.84 -20.24 6.34
C LYS A 2 6.96 -18.76 6.69
N ASN A 3 7.87 -18.07 6.01
CA ASN A 3 8.02 -16.61 6.13
C ASN A 3 7.00 -15.86 5.25
N THR A 4 6.96 -14.52 5.31
CA THR A 4 5.99 -13.69 4.59
C THR A 4 6.09 -13.89 3.09
N HIS A 5 7.31 -13.92 2.54
CA HIS A 5 7.50 -14.10 1.09
C HIS A 5 7.11 -15.49 0.62
N GLU A 6 7.43 -16.54 1.37
CA GLU A 6 7.01 -17.92 1.07
C GLU A 6 5.48 -18.07 1.09
N LEU A 7 4.79 -17.38 2.01
CA LEU A 7 3.32 -17.35 2.05
C LEU A 7 2.73 -16.59 0.86
N GLU A 8 3.33 -15.46 0.50
CA GLU A 8 2.93 -14.69 -0.69
C GLU A 8 3.21 -15.46 -1.99
N ASP A 9 4.29 -16.25 -2.08
CA ASP A 9 4.60 -17.09 -3.26
C ASP A 9 3.55 -18.20 -3.43
N ASP A 10 3.18 -18.91 -2.36
CA ASP A 10 2.11 -19.89 -2.37
C ASP A 10 0.76 -19.27 -2.77
N LEU A 11 0.48 -18.08 -2.27
CA LEU A 11 -0.73 -17.33 -2.61
C LEU A 11 -0.74 -16.94 -4.10
N ARG A 12 0.39 -16.41 -4.60
CA ARG A 12 0.56 -16.03 -6.01
C ARG A 12 0.27 -17.19 -6.94
N GLU A 13 0.83 -18.36 -6.67
CA GLU A 13 0.61 -19.56 -7.50
C GLU A 13 -0.87 -19.98 -7.55
N ARG A 14 -1.56 -19.98 -6.40
CA ARG A 14 -2.98 -20.34 -6.33
C ARG A 14 -3.85 -19.29 -7.02
N TRP A 15 -3.54 -18.01 -6.81
CA TRP A 15 -4.27 -16.91 -7.41
C TRP A 15 -4.10 -16.89 -8.93
N LEU A 16 -2.86 -17.00 -9.44
CA LEU A 16 -2.59 -17.12 -10.87
C LEU A 16 -3.35 -18.29 -11.51
N LYS A 17 -3.36 -19.47 -10.87
CA LYS A 17 -4.08 -20.65 -11.37
C LYS A 17 -5.59 -20.48 -11.41
N SER A 18 -6.15 -19.59 -10.60
CA SER A 18 -7.60 -19.32 -10.59
C SER A 18 -8.09 -18.51 -11.80
N TYR A 19 -7.15 -17.86 -12.51
CA TYR A 19 -7.47 -17.08 -13.70
C TYR A 19 -7.51 -17.95 -14.97
N PRO A 20 -8.35 -17.60 -15.97
CA PRO A 20 -8.30 -18.20 -17.30
C PRO A 20 -6.94 -18.00 -17.96
N ASP A 21 -6.53 -18.91 -18.85
CA ASP A 21 -5.21 -18.92 -19.47
C ASP A 21 -4.90 -17.65 -20.27
N ASP A 22 -5.89 -17.02 -20.88
CA ASP A 22 -5.77 -15.75 -21.60
C ASP A 22 -5.49 -14.57 -20.67
N GLU A 23 -6.08 -14.55 -19.47
CA GLU A 23 -5.84 -13.52 -18.46
C GLU A 23 -4.50 -13.70 -17.71
N ARG A 24 -4.01 -14.94 -17.53
CA ARG A 24 -2.75 -15.23 -16.80
C ARG A 24 -1.55 -14.49 -17.33
N LYS A 25 -1.50 -14.21 -18.65
CA LYS A 25 -0.40 -13.50 -19.30
C LYS A 25 -0.28 -12.03 -18.87
N ALA A 26 -1.35 -11.47 -18.32
CA ALA A 26 -1.41 -10.11 -17.82
C ALA A 26 -1.50 -10.03 -16.29
N PHE A 27 -1.30 -11.17 -15.60
CA PHE A 27 -1.36 -11.22 -14.15
C PHE A 27 -0.10 -10.59 -13.55
N CYS A 28 -0.30 -9.59 -12.68
CA CYS A 28 0.75 -8.91 -11.95
C CYS A 28 0.56 -9.14 -10.46
N PHE A 29 1.48 -9.85 -9.84
CA PHE A 29 1.51 -10.00 -8.39
C PHE A 29 2.22 -8.82 -7.74
N ASP A 30 1.87 -8.52 -6.51
CA ASP A 30 2.45 -7.47 -5.68
C ASP A 30 2.28 -7.84 -4.20
N GLY A 31 2.88 -7.08 -3.30
CA GLY A 31 2.87 -7.38 -1.88
C GLY A 31 3.98 -6.63 -1.15
N LEU A 32 4.70 -7.33 -0.26
CA LEU A 32 5.86 -6.80 0.44
C LEU A 32 7.04 -6.65 -0.52
N CYS A 33 7.40 -5.39 -0.83
CA CYS A 33 8.40 -5.07 -1.85
C CYS A 33 9.82 -5.38 -1.39
N TYR A 34 10.62 -6.02 -2.25
CA TYR A 34 12.01 -6.36 -1.98
C TYR A 34 12.89 -5.11 -1.87
N ASN A 35 13.78 -5.08 -0.89
CA ASN A 35 14.67 -3.95 -0.64
C ASN A 35 16.18 -4.29 -0.69
N GLY A 36 16.52 -5.50 -1.17
CA GLY A 36 17.89 -5.96 -1.31
C GLY A 36 18.67 -5.32 -2.48
N GLU A 37 19.74 -5.95 -2.90
CA GLU A 37 20.54 -5.47 -4.03
C GLU A 37 19.76 -5.54 -5.34
N ILE A 38 20.10 -4.63 -6.25
CA ILE A 38 19.46 -4.56 -7.57
C ILE A 38 20.17 -5.53 -8.50
N TYR A 39 19.42 -6.32 -9.27
CA TYR A 39 19.97 -7.17 -10.31
C TYR A 39 20.72 -6.36 -11.38
N ASN A 40 21.61 -7.02 -12.12
CA ASN A 40 22.39 -6.39 -13.20
C ASN A 40 21.50 -5.82 -14.33
N ASP A 41 20.25 -6.25 -14.41
CA ASP A 41 19.28 -5.70 -15.37
C ASP A 41 18.81 -4.28 -15.00
N GLY A 42 19.09 -3.83 -13.78
CA GLY A 42 18.71 -2.52 -13.25
C GLY A 42 17.22 -2.32 -13.03
N LYS A 43 16.41 -3.41 -13.17
CA LYS A 43 14.93 -3.35 -13.12
C LYS A 43 14.34 -4.04 -11.91
N ASN A 44 14.99 -5.08 -11.44
CA ASN A 44 14.49 -5.91 -10.35
C ASN A 44 15.46 -5.88 -9.16
N ALA A 45 14.95 -6.16 -7.97
CA ALA A 45 15.73 -6.25 -6.74
C ALA A 45 15.59 -7.62 -6.10
N HIS A 46 16.65 -8.06 -5.43
CA HIS A 46 16.62 -9.23 -4.58
C HIS A 46 15.85 -8.97 -3.29
N GLN A 47 15.42 -10.03 -2.63
CA GLN A 47 15.02 -9.96 -1.21
C GLN A 47 16.18 -9.40 -0.38
N GLY A 48 15.85 -8.57 0.58
CA GLY A 48 16.80 -7.93 1.49
C GLY A 48 16.40 -8.15 2.94
N ASN A 49 16.16 -7.06 3.66
CA ASN A 49 15.72 -7.10 5.04
C ASN A 49 14.29 -6.60 5.27
N GLU A 50 13.51 -6.41 4.19
CA GLU A 50 12.14 -5.86 4.25
C GLU A 50 11.23 -6.70 5.14
N GLU A 51 11.33 -8.02 5.10
CA GLU A 51 10.54 -8.89 5.97
C GLU A 51 10.88 -8.70 7.44
N LYS A 52 12.17 -8.60 7.77
CA LYS A 52 12.62 -8.30 9.13
C LYS A 52 12.11 -6.93 9.59
N LEU A 53 12.16 -5.93 8.73
CA LEU A 53 11.62 -4.60 9.01
C LEU A 53 10.11 -4.66 9.22
N TRP A 54 9.38 -5.38 8.35
CA TRP A 54 7.93 -5.55 8.44
C TRP A 54 7.48 -6.21 9.73
N ASN A 55 8.18 -7.25 10.15
CA ASN A 55 7.85 -8.01 11.36
C ASN A 55 8.22 -7.26 12.66
N ASN A 56 9.18 -6.34 12.60
CA ASN A 56 9.67 -5.60 13.76
C ASN A 56 9.09 -4.17 13.89
N THR A 57 8.30 -3.71 12.92
CA THR A 57 7.67 -2.39 13.02
C THR A 57 6.30 -2.44 13.68
N ASP A 58 6.00 -1.45 14.52
CA ASP A 58 4.65 -1.22 15.03
C ASP A 58 3.71 -0.64 13.97
N ARG A 59 4.28 -0.07 12.89
CA ARG A 59 3.54 0.60 11.81
C ARG A 59 3.71 -0.14 10.50
N ARG A 60 2.91 -1.18 10.28
CA ARG A 60 2.87 -1.90 9.00
C ARG A 60 1.97 -1.15 8.04
N ILE A 61 2.59 -0.40 7.12
CA ILE A 61 1.92 0.50 6.19
C ILE A 61 1.76 -0.19 4.85
N LEU A 62 0.52 -0.43 4.45
CA LEU A 62 0.14 -0.97 3.15
C LEU A 62 -0.45 0.11 2.26
N PHE A 63 -0.01 0.18 1.01
CA PHE A 63 -0.62 1.00 -0.02
C PHE A 63 -1.56 0.13 -0.86
N LEU A 64 -2.87 0.31 -0.68
CA LEU A 64 -3.90 -0.38 -1.44
C LEU A 64 -4.27 0.46 -2.66
N MET A 65 -3.95 -0.06 -3.85
CA MET A 65 -4.08 0.62 -5.14
C MET A 65 -5.13 -0.05 -6.04
N LYS A 66 -5.43 0.55 -7.18
CA LYS A 66 -6.46 0.06 -8.11
C LYS A 66 -5.96 -1.11 -8.96
N ASP A 67 -5.01 -0.85 -9.85
CA ASP A 67 -4.45 -1.81 -10.80
C ASP A 67 -3.07 -1.36 -11.29
N THR A 68 -2.40 -2.25 -11.98
CA THR A 68 -1.09 -2.00 -12.58
C THR A 68 -1.23 -1.60 -14.05
N ASN A 69 -0.33 -0.75 -14.54
CA ASN A 69 -0.27 -0.29 -15.93
C ASN A 69 0.69 -1.09 -16.80
N ASN A 70 1.06 -2.29 -16.40
CA ASN A 70 1.99 -3.12 -17.18
C ASN A 70 1.22 -4.18 -17.96
N ASN A 71 1.66 -4.53 -19.16
CA ASN A 71 1.02 -5.51 -20.05
C ASN A 71 1.69 -6.89 -20.02
N SER A 72 2.48 -7.20 -19.01
CA SER A 72 3.18 -8.48 -18.90
C SER A 72 2.96 -9.14 -17.55
N ASP A 73 3.03 -10.47 -17.52
CA ASP A 73 3.18 -11.22 -16.28
C ASP A 73 4.41 -10.72 -15.52
N SER A 74 4.23 -10.25 -14.30
CA SER A 74 5.29 -9.63 -13.51
C SER A 74 5.04 -9.80 -12.02
N ASP A 75 6.14 -9.91 -11.27
CA ASP A 75 6.11 -9.79 -9.82
C ASP A 75 6.62 -8.39 -9.42
N TYR A 76 5.71 -7.54 -8.99
CA TYR A 76 6.04 -6.18 -8.60
C TYR A 76 6.75 -6.07 -7.26
N ARG A 77 6.81 -7.13 -6.46
CA ARG A 77 7.64 -7.15 -5.24
C ARG A 77 9.11 -7.01 -5.59
N GLU A 78 9.53 -7.59 -6.74
CA GLU A 78 10.92 -7.54 -7.25
C GLU A 78 11.25 -6.22 -7.94
N TRP A 79 10.25 -5.49 -8.40
CA TRP A 79 10.45 -4.36 -9.28
C TRP A 79 11.28 -3.24 -8.64
N HIS A 80 12.33 -2.82 -9.37
CA HIS A 80 13.23 -1.76 -8.94
C HIS A 80 12.66 -0.36 -9.16
N TRP A 81 11.79 0.06 -8.28
CA TRP A 81 11.16 1.38 -8.27
C TRP A 81 12.01 2.47 -7.62
N ARG A 82 13.14 2.13 -6.98
CA ARG A 82 14.00 3.06 -6.22
C ARG A 82 14.68 4.13 -7.08
N ASN A 83 14.92 3.87 -8.36
CA ASN A 83 15.52 4.81 -9.32
C ASN A 83 14.49 5.43 -10.27
N ILE A 84 13.21 5.17 -10.06
CA ILE A 84 12.16 5.71 -10.91
C ILE A 84 11.77 7.09 -10.38
N ASN A 85 12.25 8.13 -11.05
CA ASN A 85 11.79 9.50 -10.81
C ASN A 85 10.38 9.69 -11.40
N HIS A 86 9.39 9.15 -10.73
CA HIS A 86 8.01 9.25 -11.14
C HIS A 86 7.16 9.79 -10.00
N ASN A 87 6.22 10.68 -10.29
CA ASN A 87 5.35 11.31 -9.31
C ASN A 87 4.61 10.30 -8.42
N PHE A 88 4.29 9.12 -8.95
CA PHE A 88 3.66 8.04 -8.21
C PHE A 88 4.55 7.59 -7.03
N PHE A 89 5.78 7.18 -7.30
CA PHE A 89 6.69 6.68 -6.26
C PHE A 89 7.17 7.77 -5.33
N ASN A 90 7.46 8.95 -5.83
CA ASN A 90 7.83 10.09 -4.99
C ASN A 90 6.74 10.42 -3.96
N CYS A 91 5.47 10.27 -4.33
CA CYS A 91 4.36 10.46 -3.41
C CYS A 91 4.28 9.32 -2.37
N ILE A 92 4.38 8.06 -2.81
CA ILE A 92 4.37 6.88 -1.92
C ILE A 92 5.50 6.95 -0.89
N PHE A 93 6.73 7.32 -1.31
CA PHE A 93 7.85 7.42 -0.37
C PHE A 93 7.64 8.50 0.69
N LYS A 94 7.12 9.66 0.30
CA LYS A 94 6.80 10.71 1.27
C LYS A 94 5.69 10.27 2.23
N TRP A 95 4.67 9.59 1.75
CA TRP A 95 3.64 9.01 2.61
C TRP A 95 4.21 7.95 3.56
N LEU A 96 5.03 7.03 3.04
CA LEU A 96 5.68 6.00 3.85
C LEU A 96 6.53 6.61 4.95
N GLU A 97 7.41 7.54 4.60
CA GLU A 97 8.29 8.21 5.57
C GLU A 97 7.48 9.04 6.57
N GLY A 98 6.52 9.84 6.09
CA GLY A 98 5.67 10.66 6.94
C GLY A 98 4.87 9.83 7.94
N LEU A 99 4.16 8.81 7.48
CA LEU A 99 3.37 7.91 8.33
C LEU A 99 4.24 7.09 9.30
N SER A 100 5.49 6.80 8.93
CA SER A 100 6.42 6.09 9.81
C SER A 100 6.99 6.98 10.94
N ARG A 101 7.00 8.30 10.75
CA ARG A 101 7.63 9.26 11.69
C ARG A 101 6.66 10.11 12.48
N ILE A 102 5.46 10.35 11.95
CA ILE A 102 4.46 11.19 12.60
C ILE A 102 4.12 10.68 14.02
N SER A 103 4.01 11.60 14.97
CA SER A 103 3.67 11.28 16.35
C SER A 103 2.82 12.39 16.96
N LYS A 104 2.45 12.28 18.25
CA LYS A 104 1.75 13.35 18.98
C LYS A 104 2.51 14.67 18.99
N ASP A 105 3.84 14.59 19.01
CA ASP A 105 4.73 15.74 19.17
C ASP A 105 5.44 16.15 17.87
N PHE A 106 5.21 15.42 16.76
CA PHE A 106 5.92 15.66 15.51
C PHE A 106 5.04 15.42 14.28
N ILE A 107 4.96 16.43 13.43
CA ILE A 107 4.34 16.37 12.10
C ILE A 107 5.44 16.62 11.07
N PRO A 108 5.79 15.64 10.22
CA PRO A 108 6.76 15.87 9.16
C PRO A 108 6.20 16.81 8.09
N THR A 109 7.01 17.79 7.66
CA THR A 109 6.62 18.76 6.64
C THR A 109 7.68 18.86 5.54
N MET A 110 7.25 19.23 4.32
CA MET A 110 8.18 19.48 3.21
C MET A 110 8.95 20.77 3.40
N GLU A 111 8.37 21.78 4.01
CA GLU A 111 8.97 23.07 4.27
C GLU A 111 10.20 22.94 5.19
N ASN A 112 10.12 22.10 6.21
CA ASN A 112 11.24 21.85 7.12
C ASN A 112 12.28 20.87 6.55
N GLY A 113 12.07 20.33 5.35
CA GLY A 113 12.96 19.32 4.75
C GLY A 113 12.91 17.97 5.47
N ASP A 114 11.78 17.63 6.10
CA ASP A 114 11.64 16.43 6.91
C ASP A 114 11.63 15.10 6.11
N TYR A 115 11.57 15.20 4.79
CA TYR A 115 11.51 14.03 3.89
C TYR A 115 12.86 13.77 3.24
N ALA A 116 13.24 12.49 3.12
CA ALA A 116 14.45 12.08 2.46
C ALA A 116 14.50 12.58 0.99
N ALA A 117 15.66 13.03 0.56
CA ALA A 117 15.87 13.50 -0.81
C ALA A 117 15.81 12.38 -1.85
N VAL A 118 16.10 11.14 -1.44
CA VAL A 118 16.15 9.98 -2.33
C VAL A 118 15.31 8.82 -1.81
N PRO A 119 14.52 8.18 -2.69
CA PRO A 119 13.65 7.06 -2.32
C PRO A 119 14.37 5.90 -1.62
N ASN A 120 15.58 5.58 -2.05
CA ASN A 120 16.36 4.47 -1.49
C ASN A 120 16.62 4.63 0.02
N ALA A 121 16.81 5.85 0.50
CA ALA A 121 16.99 6.11 1.94
C ALA A 121 15.73 5.80 2.77
N VAL A 122 14.55 5.86 2.14
CA VAL A 122 13.27 5.55 2.81
C VAL A 122 13.10 4.04 2.96
N VAL A 123 13.31 3.27 1.88
CA VAL A 123 13.03 1.83 1.89
C VAL A 123 14.07 0.98 2.59
N THR A 124 15.28 1.51 2.77
CA THR A 124 16.27 0.86 3.64
C THR A 124 15.90 0.95 5.12
N LYS A 125 15.03 1.90 5.46
CA LYS A 125 14.58 2.19 6.83
C LYS A 125 13.19 1.64 7.13
N TYR A 126 12.27 1.78 6.17
CA TYR A 126 10.85 1.44 6.34
C TYR A 126 10.42 0.43 5.28
N PRO A 127 9.77 -0.67 5.69
CA PRO A 127 9.30 -1.67 4.73
C PRO A 127 8.14 -1.11 3.92
N LEU A 128 8.11 -1.42 2.63
CA LEU A 128 7.08 -1.00 1.70
C LEU A 128 6.23 -2.18 1.27
N ALA A 129 4.92 -2.11 1.47
CA ALA A 129 3.97 -3.04 0.88
C ALA A 129 3.00 -2.30 -0.03
N ILE A 130 2.82 -2.82 -1.24
CA ILE A 130 1.84 -2.31 -2.23
C ILE A 130 0.98 -3.49 -2.67
N VAL A 131 -0.35 -3.33 -2.62
CA VAL A 131 -1.29 -4.32 -3.13
C VAL A 131 -2.27 -3.64 -4.07
N ASN A 132 -2.36 -4.11 -5.31
CA ASN A 132 -3.39 -3.71 -6.25
C ASN A 132 -4.62 -4.62 -6.10
N ILE A 133 -5.81 -4.03 -6.11
CA ILE A 133 -7.08 -4.76 -6.03
C ILE A 133 -7.27 -5.64 -7.26
N LYS A 134 -7.00 -5.10 -8.45
CA LYS A 134 -7.07 -5.84 -9.70
C LYS A 134 -5.68 -6.30 -10.10
N LYS A 135 -5.46 -7.60 -10.15
CA LYS A 135 -4.16 -8.22 -10.49
C LYS A 135 -3.93 -8.34 -12.00
N ILE A 136 -4.97 -8.26 -12.80
CA ILE A 136 -4.79 -8.22 -14.26
C ILE A 136 -4.45 -6.81 -14.68
N SER A 137 -3.30 -6.67 -15.31
CA SER A 137 -2.84 -5.36 -15.80
C SER A 137 -3.85 -4.72 -16.75
N GLY A 138 -3.91 -3.42 -16.71
CA GLY A 138 -4.86 -2.64 -17.48
C GLY A 138 -4.20 -1.48 -18.23
N THR A 139 -5.03 -0.56 -18.66
CA THR A 139 -4.62 0.72 -19.22
C THR A 139 -4.50 1.78 -18.12
N SER A 140 -4.27 3.03 -18.52
CA SER A 140 -4.17 4.16 -17.58
C SER A 140 -5.44 4.45 -16.75
N PHE A 141 -6.53 3.75 -17.02
CA PHE A 141 -7.82 3.96 -16.37
C PHE A 141 -8.55 2.64 -16.14
N VAL A 142 -9.02 2.44 -14.91
CA VAL A 142 -9.96 1.39 -14.54
C VAL A 142 -11.26 2.01 -14.03
N SER A 143 -12.42 1.54 -14.52
CA SER A 143 -13.73 1.99 -14.02
C SER A 143 -13.98 1.47 -12.60
N ASN A 144 -14.74 2.22 -11.81
CA ASN A 144 -15.13 1.75 -10.47
C ASN A 144 -15.90 0.43 -10.55
N LYS A 145 -16.80 0.26 -11.55
CA LYS A 145 -17.53 -0.98 -11.76
C LYS A 145 -16.59 -2.16 -11.95
N THR A 146 -15.65 -2.05 -12.88
CA THR A 146 -14.64 -3.08 -13.13
C THR A 146 -13.82 -3.38 -11.87
N LEU A 147 -13.43 -2.35 -11.12
CA LEU A 147 -12.66 -2.54 -9.90
C LEU A 147 -13.45 -3.33 -8.84
N TYR A 148 -14.75 -3.05 -8.66
CA TYR A 148 -15.62 -3.82 -7.77
C TYR A 148 -15.83 -5.26 -8.25
N GLU A 149 -15.95 -5.50 -9.57
CA GLU A 149 -16.05 -6.84 -10.14
C GLU A 149 -14.83 -7.68 -9.80
N TYR A 150 -13.61 -7.13 -9.99
CA TYR A 150 -12.37 -7.81 -9.61
C TYR A 150 -12.22 -7.97 -8.10
N ALA A 151 -12.56 -6.96 -7.31
CA ALA A 151 -12.50 -7.06 -5.85
C ALA A 151 -13.41 -8.18 -5.30
N ASN A 152 -14.61 -8.35 -5.85
CA ASN A 152 -15.52 -9.42 -5.44
C ASN A 152 -15.05 -10.79 -5.95
N ARG A 153 -14.54 -10.89 -7.19
CA ARG A 153 -14.01 -12.13 -7.75
C ARG A 153 -12.84 -12.65 -6.93
N ASP A 154 -11.92 -11.76 -6.59
CA ASP A 154 -10.65 -12.08 -5.96
C ASP A 154 -10.68 -11.89 -4.43
N LYS A 155 -11.86 -11.70 -3.85
CA LYS A 155 -12.06 -11.38 -2.43
C LYS A 155 -11.27 -12.28 -1.48
N ALA A 156 -11.38 -13.59 -1.65
CA ALA A 156 -10.72 -14.55 -0.76
C ALA A 156 -9.19 -14.43 -0.80
N PHE A 157 -8.61 -14.18 -1.98
CA PHE A 157 -7.18 -13.98 -2.14
C PHE A 157 -6.72 -12.63 -1.56
N LEU A 158 -7.49 -11.55 -1.77
CA LEU A 158 -7.21 -10.24 -1.17
C LEU A 158 -7.28 -10.30 0.36
N GLN A 159 -8.27 -11.00 0.92
CA GLN A 159 -8.39 -11.22 2.37
C GLN A 159 -7.20 -12.03 2.89
N GLU A 160 -6.83 -13.11 2.22
CA GLU A 160 -5.66 -13.91 2.61
C GLU A 160 -4.37 -13.08 2.56
N GLN A 161 -4.14 -12.31 1.48
CA GLN A 161 -2.94 -11.48 1.34
C GLN A 161 -2.88 -10.38 2.41
N ILE A 162 -3.96 -9.62 2.57
CA ILE A 162 -3.97 -8.43 3.41
C ILE A 162 -4.20 -8.79 4.87
N CYS A 163 -5.23 -9.59 5.17
CA CYS A 163 -5.61 -9.91 6.54
C CYS A 163 -4.91 -11.16 7.09
N GLY A 164 -4.49 -12.10 6.21
CA GLY A 164 -3.89 -13.37 6.61
C GLY A 164 -2.37 -13.42 6.55
N ILE A 165 -1.72 -12.64 5.68
CA ILE A 165 -0.26 -12.67 5.48
C ILE A 165 0.39 -11.36 5.94
N LEU A 166 -0.03 -10.23 5.36
CA LEU A 166 0.62 -8.93 5.62
C LEU A 166 0.21 -8.31 6.96
N HIS A 167 -1.02 -8.45 7.40
CA HIS A 167 -1.54 -7.89 8.66
C HIS A 167 -1.18 -6.40 8.87
N PRO A 168 -1.46 -5.49 7.92
CA PRO A 168 -1.16 -4.07 8.10
C PRO A 168 -2.05 -3.47 9.19
N ASN A 169 -1.54 -2.44 9.87
CA ASN A 169 -2.35 -1.62 10.77
C ASN A 169 -2.61 -0.21 10.25
N ILE A 170 -1.96 0.16 9.15
CA ILE A 170 -2.22 1.39 8.40
C ILE A 170 -2.37 1.03 6.92
N ILE A 171 -3.50 1.39 6.31
CA ILE A 171 -3.75 1.17 4.88
C ILE A 171 -4.06 2.50 4.21
N VAL A 172 -3.22 2.88 3.27
CA VAL A 172 -3.45 4.05 2.41
C VAL A 172 -4.23 3.60 1.18
N CYS A 173 -5.50 3.99 1.10
CA CYS A 173 -6.41 3.68 0.00
C CYS A 173 -6.21 4.67 -1.16
N GLY A 174 -5.29 4.37 -2.07
CA GLY A 174 -4.81 5.26 -3.14
C GLY A 174 -5.73 5.31 -4.36
N GLY A 175 -6.95 5.76 -4.20
CA GLY A 175 -7.91 5.77 -5.31
C GLY A 175 -8.70 7.06 -5.49
N GLY A 176 -8.80 7.84 -4.45
CA GLY A 176 -9.66 9.01 -4.35
C GLY A 176 -11.15 8.68 -4.37
N LYS A 177 -11.98 9.61 -3.89
CA LYS A 177 -13.45 9.52 -3.89
C LYS A 177 -14.03 8.26 -3.24
N GLY A 178 -13.35 7.70 -2.24
CA GLY A 178 -13.86 6.60 -1.42
C GLY A 178 -13.91 5.22 -2.08
N THR A 179 -13.57 5.05 -3.36
CA THR A 179 -13.76 3.75 -4.04
C THR A 179 -12.90 2.66 -3.42
N VAL A 180 -11.60 2.89 -3.27
CA VAL A 180 -10.66 1.93 -2.68
C VAL A 180 -10.94 1.74 -1.20
N LEU A 181 -11.25 2.83 -0.47
CA LEU A 181 -11.70 2.78 0.92
C LEU A 181 -12.94 1.88 1.10
N ASN A 182 -13.96 2.03 0.25
CA ASN A 182 -15.18 1.23 0.35
C ASN A 182 -14.92 -0.25 0.05
N ILE A 183 -14.01 -0.56 -0.89
CA ILE A 183 -13.57 -1.94 -1.15
C ILE A 183 -12.84 -2.50 0.08
N ALA A 184 -11.94 -1.73 0.69
CA ALA A 184 -11.26 -2.15 1.91
C ALA A 184 -12.26 -2.46 3.04
N LYS A 185 -13.21 -1.56 3.31
CA LYS A 185 -14.21 -1.72 4.38
C LYS A 185 -15.17 -2.87 4.13
N ASN A 186 -15.74 -2.94 2.91
CA ASN A 186 -16.94 -3.75 2.65
C ASN A 186 -16.63 -5.10 1.99
N ILE A 187 -15.44 -5.27 1.39
CA ILE A 187 -15.06 -6.50 0.68
C ILE A 187 -13.87 -7.18 1.36
N ILE A 188 -12.83 -6.42 1.73
CA ILE A 188 -11.62 -7.00 2.31
C ILE A 188 -11.83 -7.29 3.80
N TYR A 189 -12.22 -6.30 4.57
CA TYR A 189 -12.42 -6.48 6.03
C TYR A 189 -13.83 -6.93 6.42
N GLU A 190 -14.84 -6.58 5.62
CA GLU A 190 -16.25 -6.86 5.91
C GLU A 190 -16.66 -6.46 7.33
N ASP A 191 -16.18 -5.33 7.80
CA ASP A 191 -16.37 -4.89 9.17
C ASP A 191 -16.96 -3.47 9.22
N GLU A 192 -18.10 -3.34 9.87
CA GLU A 192 -18.83 -2.07 10.03
C GLU A 192 -18.26 -1.18 11.15
N SER A 193 -17.22 -1.64 11.86
CA SER A 193 -16.62 -0.88 12.97
C SER A 193 -15.73 0.28 12.55
N PHE A 194 -15.44 0.42 11.25
CA PHE A 194 -14.69 1.58 10.74
C PHE A 194 -15.52 2.85 10.84
N ARG A 195 -15.10 3.75 11.70
CA ARG A 195 -15.71 5.08 11.89
C ARG A 195 -14.86 6.14 11.22
N GLU A 196 -15.49 7.09 10.54
CA GLU A 196 -14.83 8.28 10.06
C GLU A 196 -14.45 9.16 11.25
N ILE A 197 -13.16 9.47 11.38
CA ILE A 197 -12.64 10.41 12.37
C ILE A 197 -12.51 11.79 11.71
N ASN A 198 -12.02 11.83 10.49
CA ASN A 198 -12.00 12.99 9.62
C ASN A 198 -12.02 12.51 8.15
N TYR A 199 -12.04 13.43 7.19
CA TYR A 199 -12.22 13.08 5.77
C TYR A 199 -11.10 12.23 5.14
N PHE A 200 -9.94 12.06 5.80
CA PHE A 200 -8.92 11.09 5.42
C PHE A 200 -8.99 9.82 6.25
N CYS A 201 -9.25 9.91 7.54
CA CYS A 201 -9.00 8.86 8.51
C CYS A 201 -10.27 8.11 8.90
N HIS A 202 -10.31 6.81 8.64
CA HIS A 202 -11.35 5.89 9.07
C HIS A 202 -10.72 4.81 9.95
N TYR A 203 -11.13 4.71 11.20
CA TYR A 203 -10.50 3.83 12.18
C TYR A 203 -11.45 2.80 12.75
N SER A 204 -11.01 1.55 12.80
CA SER A 204 -11.63 0.48 13.57
C SER A 204 -10.81 0.21 14.83
N ARG A 205 -11.33 0.62 15.99
CA ARG A 205 -10.70 0.29 17.28
C ARG A 205 -10.73 -1.22 17.55
N LYS A 206 -11.75 -1.91 17.08
CA LYS A 206 -11.91 -3.37 17.22
C LYS A 206 -10.80 -4.12 16.49
N LEU A 207 -10.49 -3.73 15.26
CA LEU A 207 -9.44 -4.35 14.45
C LEU A 207 -8.06 -3.71 14.70
N ASN A 208 -8.01 -2.54 15.33
CA ASN A 208 -6.82 -1.70 15.47
C ASN A 208 -6.18 -1.35 14.12
N ILE A 209 -7.03 -0.92 13.16
CA ILE A 209 -6.63 -0.61 11.78
C ILE A 209 -7.10 0.78 11.40
N LEU A 210 -6.18 1.58 10.85
CA LEU A 210 -6.44 2.86 10.21
C LEU A 210 -6.51 2.70 8.69
N LEU A 211 -7.63 3.09 8.08
CA LEU A 211 -7.76 3.28 6.65
C LEU A 211 -7.66 4.77 6.34
N ILE A 212 -6.81 5.14 5.38
CA ILE A 212 -6.64 6.53 4.94
C ILE A 212 -7.20 6.64 3.52
N ASP A 213 -8.32 7.36 3.34
CA ASP A 213 -8.89 7.64 2.00
C ASP A 213 -8.05 8.71 1.32
N SER A 214 -7.17 8.30 0.42
CA SER A 214 -6.21 9.17 -0.21
C SER A 214 -6.44 9.35 -1.71
N PHE A 215 -5.85 10.41 -2.25
CA PHE A 215 -5.75 10.59 -3.68
C PHE A 215 -4.91 9.49 -4.32
N HIS A 216 -5.08 9.28 -5.63
CA HIS A 216 -4.12 8.47 -6.37
C HIS A 216 -2.74 9.15 -6.33
N PRO A 217 -1.62 8.41 -6.08
CA PRO A 217 -0.29 9.03 -5.97
C PRO A 217 0.11 9.88 -7.18
N SER A 218 -0.33 9.49 -8.40
CA SER A 218 -0.10 10.27 -9.63
C SER A 218 -1.11 11.40 -9.87
N ALA A 219 -2.05 11.65 -8.96
CA ALA A 219 -3.03 12.72 -9.15
C ALA A 219 -2.33 14.08 -9.31
N ARG A 220 -2.75 14.84 -10.33
CA ARG A 220 -2.21 16.18 -10.64
C ARG A 220 -2.86 17.24 -9.76
N ILE A 221 -2.63 17.15 -8.45
CA ILE A 221 -3.07 18.11 -7.46
C ILE A 221 -1.86 18.67 -6.71
N ASN A 222 -2.06 19.78 -6.02
CA ASN A 222 -1.00 20.39 -5.22
C ASN A 222 -0.44 19.37 -4.20
N SER A 223 0.88 19.36 -4.04
CA SER A 223 1.58 18.50 -3.07
C SER A 223 1.12 18.74 -1.63
N TYR A 224 0.73 19.97 -1.29
CA TYR A 224 0.14 20.28 0.01
C TYR A 224 -1.05 19.37 0.31
N TRP A 225 -2.06 19.31 -0.56
CA TRP A 225 -3.25 18.47 -0.35
C TRP A 225 -2.93 16.98 -0.29
N LYS A 226 -1.93 16.53 -1.05
CA LYS A 226 -1.56 15.10 -1.07
C LYS A 226 -0.77 14.66 0.15
N ILE A 227 0.09 15.51 0.68
CA ILE A 227 1.09 15.14 1.67
C ILE A 227 0.86 15.86 2.99
N GLU A 228 0.90 17.20 2.99
CA GLU A 228 0.83 18.00 4.21
C GLU A 228 -0.54 17.87 4.89
N ASP A 229 -1.61 18.00 4.11
CA ASP A 229 -2.96 17.91 4.64
C ASP A 229 -3.27 16.51 5.17
N MET A 230 -2.81 15.45 4.48
CA MET A 230 -2.90 14.09 4.99
C MET A 230 -2.17 13.95 6.33
N MET A 231 -0.92 14.45 6.44
CA MET A 231 -0.16 14.35 7.69
C MET A 231 -0.85 15.12 8.82
N LEU A 232 -1.39 16.31 8.55
CA LEU A 232 -2.18 17.06 9.53
C LEU A 232 -3.40 16.26 10.01
N LYS A 233 -4.14 15.62 9.10
CA LYS A 233 -5.33 14.82 9.47
C LYS A 233 -4.97 13.52 10.19
N VAL A 234 -3.85 12.91 9.86
CA VAL A 234 -3.34 11.77 10.62
C VAL A 234 -2.88 12.20 12.03
N HIS A 235 -2.30 13.38 12.17
CA HIS A 235 -1.95 13.92 13.48
C HIS A 235 -3.21 14.20 14.34
N GLU A 236 -4.24 14.81 13.77
CA GLU A 236 -5.53 14.99 14.45
C GLU A 236 -6.10 13.63 14.91
N PHE A 237 -6.05 12.61 14.05
CA PHE A 237 -6.45 11.25 14.39
C PHE A 237 -5.65 10.68 15.57
N ILE A 238 -4.32 10.86 15.59
CA ILE A 238 -3.46 10.40 16.70
C ILE A 238 -3.87 11.06 18.01
N LEU A 239 -4.10 12.38 18.00
CA LEU A 239 -4.50 13.13 19.20
C LEU A 239 -5.88 12.71 19.73
N GLU A 240 -6.83 12.41 18.82
CA GLU A 240 -8.18 12.03 19.19
C GLU A 240 -8.28 10.58 19.69
N THR A 241 -7.56 9.64 19.06
CA THR A 241 -7.81 8.20 19.26
C THR A 241 -6.74 7.48 20.05
N ASP A 242 -5.52 8.04 20.15
CA ASP A 242 -4.34 7.44 20.81
C ASP A 242 -4.09 5.97 20.40
N PRO A 243 -3.95 5.66 19.11
CA PRO A 243 -3.90 4.28 18.68
C PRO A 243 -2.57 3.63 19.08
N PRO A 244 -2.57 2.33 19.51
CA PRO A 244 -1.37 1.67 20.06
C PRO A 244 -0.17 1.67 19.11
N PHE A 245 -0.41 1.54 17.80
CA PHE A 245 0.64 1.48 16.78
C PHE A 245 1.24 2.83 16.37
N MET A 246 0.74 3.93 16.92
CA MET A 246 1.25 5.30 16.66
C MET A 246 2.06 5.88 17.84
N LYS A 247 2.32 5.06 18.85
CA LYS A 247 3.11 5.46 20.02
C LYS A 247 4.59 5.49 19.74
#